data_b092f4a305e08e58389e90fabf75c93a
#
_entry.id   b092f4a305e08e58389e90fabf75c93a
#
_cell.length_a   1.000
_cell.length_b   1.000
_cell.length_c   1.000
_cell.angle_alpha   90.00
_cell.angle_beta   90.00
_cell.angle_gamma   90.00
#
_symmetry.space_group_name_H-M   'P 1'
#
loop_
_entity.id
_entity.type
_entity.pdbx_description
1 polymer ?
#
loop_
_entity_poly.entity_id
_entity_poly.type
_entity_poly.pdbx_seq_one_letter_code
_entity_poly.pdbx_strand_id
1 'polypeptide(L)'
;MSIVRKEINGMPMMLNLADGGISHALYSNGIREAAFMAIMNESVTEGMTCIDLGANIGYATLLMLKNVGASGIVYAIEPDPTNIKLLFD
;
A
#
# COMPACT_ATOMS: atom_id res chain seq x y z
N MET A 1 -8.58 12.96 -12.90
CA MET A 1 -7.90 11.85 -12.22
C MET A 1 -8.10 10.59 -13.04
N SER A 2 -7.02 9.88 -13.38
CA SER A 2 -7.09 8.62 -14.15
C SER A 2 -6.86 7.45 -13.20
N ILE A 3 -7.93 6.82 -12.75
CA ILE A 3 -7.87 5.74 -11.79
C ILE A 3 -7.91 4.39 -12.50
N VAL A 4 -6.94 3.55 -12.19
CA VAL A 4 -6.92 2.15 -12.65
C VAL A 4 -6.76 1.22 -11.45
N ARG A 5 -7.26 0.00 -11.60
CA ARG A 5 -7.09 -1.06 -10.61
C ARG A 5 -6.02 -2.03 -11.11
N LYS A 6 -5.05 -2.32 -10.27
CA LYS A 6 -3.98 -3.27 -10.60
C LYS A 6 -3.68 -4.15 -9.38
N GLU A 7 -3.36 -5.41 -9.62
CA GLU A 7 -2.91 -6.29 -8.55
C GLU A 7 -1.43 -6.04 -8.26
N ILE A 8 -1.15 -5.66 -7.01
CA ILE A 8 0.20 -5.37 -6.51
C ILE A 8 0.44 -6.25 -5.29
N ASN A 9 1.51 -7.02 -5.28
CA ASN A 9 1.82 -7.97 -4.19
C ASN A 9 0.65 -8.93 -3.89
N GLY A 10 -0.10 -9.32 -4.92
CA GLY A 10 -1.23 -10.21 -4.77
C GLY A 10 -2.50 -9.55 -4.24
N MET A 11 -2.52 -8.21 -4.12
CA MET A 11 -3.66 -7.45 -3.60
C MET A 11 -4.10 -6.40 -4.60
N PRO A 12 -5.42 -6.18 -4.77
CA PRO A 12 -5.88 -5.12 -5.67
C PRO A 12 -5.61 -3.75 -5.08
N MET A 13 -5.09 -2.85 -5.91
CA MET A 13 -4.85 -1.45 -5.56
C MET A 13 -5.44 -0.53 -6.60
N MET A 14 -5.95 0.62 -6.14
CA MET A 14 -6.39 1.70 -7.01
C MET A 14 -5.22 2.67 -7.21
N LEU A 15 -4.86 2.89 -8.46
CA LEU A 15 -3.74 3.76 -8.83
C LEU A 15 -4.25 4.98 -9.58
N ASN A 16 -3.68 6.15 -9.27
CA ASN A 16 -3.96 7.39 -9.98
C ASN A 16 -2.84 7.67 -10.97
N LEU A 17 -3.06 7.40 -12.25
CA LEU A 17 -2.05 7.57 -13.31
C LEU A 17 -1.75 9.04 -13.60
N ALA A 18 -2.56 9.98 -13.12
CA ALA A 18 -2.25 11.41 -13.22
C ALA A 18 -1.14 11.81 -12.25
N ASP A 19 -0.87 11.01 -11.21
CA ASP A 19 0.24 11.18 -10.30
C ASP A 19 1.48 10.50 -10.88
N GLY A 20 2.52 11.28 -11.18
CA GLY A 20 3.78 10.77 -11.73
C GLY A 20 4.68 10.06 -10.72
N GLY A 21 4.27 9.96 -9.43
CA GLY A 21 5.04 9.34 -8.37
C GLY A 21 4.75 7.83 -8.21
N ILE A 22 4.24 7.46 -7.03
CA ILE A 22 4.07 6.07 -6.65
C ILE A 22 3.10 5.30 -7.56
N SER A 23 1.97 5.89 -7.94
CA SER A 23 1.00 5.21 -8.81
C SER A 23 1.59 4.84 -10.16
N HIS A 24 2.36 5.76 -10.76
CA HIS A 24 3.02 5.52 -12.05
C HIS A 24 4.06 4.39 -11.92
N ALA A 25 4.88 4.42 -10.88
CA ALA A 25 5.89 3.37 -10.63
C ALA A 25 5.23 2.00 -10.45
N LEU A 26 4.15 1.91 -9.69
CA LEU A 26 3.43 0.66 -9.47
C LEU A 26 2.74 0.16 -10.73
N TYR A 27 2.17 1.07 -11.53
CA TYR A 27 1.53 0.69 -12.79
C TYR A 27 2.54 0.12 -13.78
N SER A 28 3.71 0.76 -13.89
CA SER A 28 4.74 0.38 -14.87
C SER A 28 5.54 -0.85 -14.43
N ASN A 29 5.94 -0.92 -13.16
CA ASN A 29 6.88 -1.92 -12.65
C ASN A 29 6.28 -2.88 -11.62
N GLY A 30 5.15 -2.54 -11.03
CA GLY A 30 4.52 -3.36 -9.99
C GLY A 30 5.21 -3.32 -8.65
N ILE A 31 6.31 -2.56 -8.52
CA ILE A 31 7.09 -2.47 -7.29
C ILE A 31 7.75 -1.10 -7.16
N ARG A 32 7.89 -0.63 -5.92
CA ARG A 32 8.64 0.56 -5.56
C ARG A 32 9.31 0.34 -4.21
N GLU A 33 10.52 0.89 -4.04
CA GLU A 33 11.28 0.74 -2.79
C GLU A 33 11.47 -0.72 -2.40
N ALA A 34 11.97 -1.53 -3.34
CA ALA A 34 12.07 -2.98 -3.19
C ALA A 34 12.80 -3.43 -1.93
N ALA A 35 13.90 -2.75 -1.55
CA ALA A 35 14.68 -3.10 -0.36
C ALA A 35 13.86 -2.88 0.93
N PHE A 36 13.15 -1.75 1.01
CA PHE A 36 12.29 -1.46 2.15
C PHE A 36 11.13 -2.47 2.25
N MET A 37 10.52 -2.79 1.11
CA MET A 37 9.43 -3.76 1.07
C MET A 37 9.89 -5.15 1.47
N ALA A 38 11.11 -5.54 1.09
CA ALA A 38 11.67 -6.83 1.50
C ALA A 38 11.89 -6.91 3.01
N ILE A 39 12.41 -5.82 3.61
CA ILE A 39 12.60 -5.75 5.07
C ILE A 39 11.26 -5.82 5.79
N MET A 40 10.25 -5.08 5.32
CA MET A 40 8.91 -5.13 5.90
C MET A 40 8.31 -6.52 5.79
N ASN A 41 8.47 -7.17 4.65
CA ASN A 41 7.92 -8.50 4.44
C ASN A 41 8.48 -9.53 5.41
N GLU A 42 9.75 -9.38 5.80
CA GLU A 42 10.36 -10.24 6.82
C GLU A 42 9.94 -9.87 8.24
N SER A 43 9.77 -8.57 8.50
CA SER A 43 9.57 -8.05 9.86
C SER A 43 8.10 -8.08 10.31
N VAL A 44 7.18 -7.89 9.39
CA VAL A 44 5.73 -7.86 9.70
C VAL A 44 5.17 -9.27 9.57
N THR A 45 4.75 -9.82 10.70
CA THR A 45 4.27 -11.20 10.77
C THR A 45 2.86 -11.29 11.34
N GLU A 46 2.26 -12.46 11.24
CA GLU A 46 0.89 -12.72 11.65
C GLU A 46 0.60 -12.26 13.08
N GLY A 47 -0.53 -11.58 13.26
CA GLY A 47 -1.00 -11.12 14.56
C GLY A 47 -0.43 -9.77 15.02
N MET A 48 0.53 -9.20 14.31
CA MET A 48 1.11 -7.91 14.70
C MET A 48 0.13 -6.76 14.58
N THR A 49 0.35 -5.72 15.38
CA THR A 49 -0.30 -4.42 15.23
C THR A 49 0.71 -3.44 14.64
N CYS A 50 0.37 -2.85 13.52
CA CYS A 50 1.25 -1.94 12.79
C CYS A 50 0.61 -0.57 12.64
N ILE A 51 1.46 0.47 12.59
CA ILE A 51 1.04 1.84 12.32
C ILE A 51 1.79 2.31 11.07
N ASP A 52 1.04 2.75 10.05
CA ASP A 52 1.59 3.28 8.82
C ASP A 52 1.34 4.79 8.76
N LEU A 53 2.39 5.57 9.02
CA LEU A 53 2.32 7.02 8.98
C LEU A 53 2.67 7.48 7.56
N GLY A 54 1.75 8.20 6.92
CA GLY A 54 1.90 8.59 5.52
C GLY A 54 1.60 7.42 4.59
N ALA A 55 0.45 6.78 4.78
CA ALA A 55 0.08 5.56 4.05
C ALA A 55 0.00 5.76 2.54
N ASN A 56 -0.15 7.00 2.06
CA ASN A 56 -0.30 7.32 0.65
C ASN A 56 -1.50 6.55 0.08
N ILE A 57 -1.34 5.86 -1.04
CA ILE A 57 -2.41 5.08 -1.65
C ILE A 57 -2.47 3.63 -1.12
N GLY A 58 -1.62 3.29 -0.15
CA GLY A 58 -1.71 2.03 0.56
C GLY A 58 -0.74 0.94 0.14
N TYR A 59 0.32 1.27 -0.59
CA TYR A 59 1.29 0.27 -1.03
C TYR A 59 1.90 -0.51 0.15
N ALA A 60 2.46 0.21 1.13
CA ALA A 60 3.00 -0.42 2.33
C ALA A 60 1.90 -0.96 3.25
N THR A 61 0.78 -0.22 3.37
CA THR A 61 -0.36 -0.62 4.19
C THR A 61 -0.89 -1.99 3.78
N LEU A 62 -1.09 -2.22 2.48
CA LEU A 62 -1.65 -3.48 1.99
C LEU A 62 -0.69 -4.64 2.21
N LEU A 63 0.63 -4.42 2.08
CA LEU A 63 1.60 -5.46 2.41
C LEU A 63 1.52 -5.84 3.89
N MET A 64 1.44 -4.84 4.77
CA MET A 64 1.28 -5.09 6.20
C MET A 64 -0.01 -5.84 6.51
N LEU A 65 -1.14 -5.44 5.91
CA LEU A 65 -2.42 -6.13 6.07
C LEU A 65 -2.34 -7.60 5.67
N LYS A 66 -1.70 -7.88 4.55
CA LYS A 66 -1.50 -9.24 4.08
C LYS A 66 -0.71 -10.07 5.10
N ASN A 67 0.36 -9.48 5.65
CA ASN A 67 1.27 -10.20 6.54
C ASN A 67 0.72 -10.38 7.96
N VAL A 68 -0.03 -9.40 8.49
CA VAL A 68 -0.60 -9.54 9.85
C VAL A 68 -1.80 -10.48 9.88
N GLY A 69 -2.48 -10.66 8.76
CA GLY A 69 -3.60 -11.57 8.64
C GLY A 69 -4.82 -11.15 9.45
N ALA A 70 -5.75 -12.08 9.62
CA ALA A 70 -7.04 -11.83 10.29
C ALA A 70 -6.89 -11.50 11.77
N SER A 71 -5.80 -11.92 12.41
CA SER A 71 -5.55 -11.66 13.83
C SER A 71 -4.76 -10.38 14.10
N GLY A 72 -4.27 -9.71 13.05
CA GLY A 72 -3.50 -8.49 13.17
C GLY A 72 -4.31 -7.23 12.88
N ILE A 73 -3.69 -6.07 13.11
CA ILE A 73 -4.31 -4.77 12.88
C ILE A 73 -3.29 -3.85 12.22
N VAL A 74 -3.73 -3.06 11.23
CA VAL A 74 -2.93 -2.00 10.64
C VAL A 74 -3.68 -0.68 10.76
N TYR A 75 -3.05 0.31 11.39
CA TYR A 75 -3.55 1.69 11.45
C TYR A 75 -2.84 2.49 10.37
N ALA A 76 -3.58 2.93 9.36
CA ALA A 76 -3.05 3.72 8.26
C ALA A 76 -3.47 5.19 8.42
N ILE A 77 -2.51 6.09 8.40
CA ILE A 77 -2.74 7.53 8.56
C ILE A 77 -2.24 8.25 7.32
N GLU A 78 -3.16 8.93 6.65
CA GLU A 78 -2.86 9.65 5.41
C GLU A 78 -3.66 10.95 5.37
N PRO A 79 -3.01 12.13 5.35
CA PRO A 79 -3.72 13.41 5.37
C PRO A 79 -4.31 13.83 4.02
N ASP A 80 -3.82 13.32 2.89
CA ASP A 80 -4.29 13.72 1.57
C ASP A 80 -5.64 13.05 1.25
N PRO A 81 -6.74 13.82 1.06
CA PRO A 81 -8.06 13.24 0.82
C PRO A 81 -8.14 12.35 -0.42
N THR A 82 -7.37 12.68 -1.46
CA THR A 82 -7.33 11.87 -2.69
C THR A 82 -6.70 10.51 -2.41
N ASN A 83 -5.60 10.49 -1.68
CA ASN A 83 -4.93 9.24 -1.29
C ASN A 83 -5.79 8.40 -0.36
N ILE A 84 -6.47 9.01 0.60
CA ILE A 84 -7.39 8.32 1.50
C ILE A 84 -8.48 7.62 0.70
N LYS A 85 -9.05 8.31 -0.28
CA LYS A 85 -10.11 7.74 -1.12
C LYS A 85 -9.59 6.50 -1.87
N LEU A 86 -8.41 6.58 -2.44
CA LEU A 86 -7.80 5.44 -3.15
C LEU A 86 -7.49 4.29 -2.19
N LEU A 87 -7.04 4.60 -0.99
CA LEU A 87 -6.68 3.61 0.02
C LEU A 87 -7.88 2.76 0.46
N PHE A 88 -9.06 3.37 0.55
CA PHE A 88 -10.27 2.69 1.00
C PHE A 88 -11.19 2.20 -0.13
N ASP A 89 -10.83 2.43 -1.38
CA ASP A 89 -11.56 1.89 -2.54
C ASP A 89 -11.03 0.48 -2.96
#